data_e35e07f675a1401b45649e3a29ce4e42
#
_entry.id   e35e07f675a1401b45649e3a29ce4e42
#
_cell.length_a   1.000
_cell.length_b   1.000
_cell.length_c   1.000
_cell.angle_alpha   90.00
_cell.angle_beta   90.00
_cell.angle_gamma   90.00
#
_symmetry.space_group_name_H-M   'P 1'
#
loop_
_entity.id
_entity.type
_entity.pdbx_description
1 polymer ?
#
loop_
_entity_poly.entity_id
_entity_poly.type
_entity_poly.pdbx_seq_one_letter_code
_entity_poly.pdbx_strand_id
1 'polypeptide(L)'
;MVYVLLAPGFEESEAVVPTDLLRQAGLETALVSLSGPTVSGSHGITLCADLELSQVDLSNAEMLVLPGGLGGVEALWADDRVSALIQEAAGKGVWLAALCAAPILLGRWGLLDGRKATSYPTRHGQLGKAEVLPEARAVSDGKFVTGHACGSAFDFGLKLVEVLRGEEAARAVNDV
;
A
#
# COMPACT_ATOMS: atom_id res chain seq x y z
N MET A 1 0.61 -11.73 -8.38
CA MET A 1 1.76 -10.93 -7.90
C MET A 1 1.26 -9.70 -7.13
N VAL A 2 1.85 -9.42 -5.96
CA VAL A 2 1.65 -8.17 -5.22
C VAL A 2 2.91 -7.31 -5.34
N TYR A 3 2.77 -6.02 -5.63
CA TYR A 3 3.88 -5.08 -5.73
C TYR A 3 3.81 -4.05 -4.61
N VAL A 4 4.85 -3.94 -3.79
CA VAL A 4 4.98 -2.95 -2.72
C VAL A 4 5.93 -1.86 -3.18
N LEU A 5 5.42 -0.65 -3.43
CA LEU A 5 6.19 0.46 -4.01
C LEU A 5 7.01 1.17 -2.95
N LEU A 6 8.33 1.12 -3.08
CA LEU A 6 9.28 1.79 -2.19
C LEU A 6 9.81 3.07 -2.83
N ALA A 7 9.67 4.18 -2.12
CA ALA A 7 10.30 5.44 -2.48
C ALA A 7 11.17 5.96 -1.33
N PRO A 8 12.23 6.73 -1.57
CA PRO A 8 13.09 7.25 -0.50
C PRO A 8 12.29 7.95 0.61
N GLY A 9 12.52 7.58 1.87
CA GLY A 9 11.77 8.09 3.00
C GLY A 9 10.43 7.38 3.26
N PHE A 10 10.22 6.17 2.72
CA PHE A 10 9.10 5.31 3.10
C PHE A 10 9.17 4.93 4.59
N GLU A 11 8.04 4.57 5.20
CA GLU A 11 8.00 4.05 6.57
C GLU A 11 8.31 2.55 6.56
N GLU A 12 9.38 2.16 7.23
CA GLU A 12 9.96 0.81 7.15
C GLU A 12 9.00 -0.29 7.61
N SER A 13 8.34 -0.09 8.75
CA SER A 13 7.38 -1.06 9.29
C SER A 13 6.17 -1.26 8.37
N GLU A 14 5.77 -0.20 7.68
CA GLU A 14 4.62 -0.20 6.77
C GLU A 14 4.90 -0.90 5.44
N ALA A 15 6.17 -1.05 5.08
CA ALA A 15 6.59 -1.86 3.93
C ALA A 15 6.86 -3.32 4.34
N VAL A 16 7.63 -3.52 5.42
CA VAL A 16 8.13 -4.85 5.80
C VAL A 16 7.02 -5.74 6.35
N VAL A 17 6.20 -5.24 7.29
CA VAL A 17 5.16 -6.06 7.93
C VAL A 17 4.14 -6.60 6.93
N PRO A 18 3.50 -5.77 6.07
CA PRO A 18 2.57 -6.30 5.08
C PRO A 18 3.23 -7.25 4.07
N THR A 19 4.48 -6.96 3.67
CA THR A 19 5.23 -7.84 2.76
C THR A 19 5.47 -9.22 3.37
N ASP A 20 5.87 -9.28 4.64
CA ASP A 20 6.09 -10.52 5.36
C ASP A 20 4.80 -11.34 5.47
N LEU A 21 3.70 -10.73 5.93
CA LEU A 21 2.40 -11.40 6.06
C LEU A 21 1.87 -11.92 4.72
N LEU A 22 2.03 -11.17 3.65
CA LEU A 22 1.65 -11.60 2.30
C LEU A 22 2.47 -12.80 1.85
N ARG A 23 3.79 -12.79 2.07
CA ARG A 23 4.69 -13.91 1.74
C ARG A 23 4.38 -15.14 2.60
N GLN A 24 4.09 -14.98 3.90
CA GLN A 24 3.63 -16.08 4.78
C GLN A 24 2.31 -16.70 4.29
N ALA A 25 1.42 -15.92 3.70
CA ALA A 25 0.19 -16.40 3.07
C ALA A 25 0.41 -17.07 1.69
N GLY A 26 1.67 -17.25 1.27
CA GLY A 26 2.01 -17.85 -0.02
C GLY A 26 1.77 -16.94 -1.23
N LEU A 27 1.62 -15.63 -1.02
CA LEU A 27 1.45 -14.65 -2.09
C LEU A 27 2.82 -14.24 -2.64
N GLU A 28 2.99 -14.33 -3.96
CA GLU A 28 4.16 -13.75 -4.62
C GLU A 28 4.13 -12.24 -4.43
N THR A 29 5.12 -11.70 -3.70
CA THR A 29 5.20 -10.30 -3.31
C THR A 29 6.58 -9.75 -3.58
N ALA A 30 6.67 -8.65 -4.33
CA ALA A 30 7.91 -7.97 -4.68
C ALA A 30 7.96 -6.55 -4.08
N LEU A 31 9.10 -6.21 -3.49
CA LEU A 31 9.47 -4.85 -3.14
C LEU A 31 9.97 -4.15 -4.42
N VAL A 32 9.35 -3.03 -4.77
CA VAL A 32 9.61 -2.33 -6.03
C VAL A 32 10.16 -0.94 -5.74
N SER A 33 11.38 -0.64 -6.20
CA SER A 33 11.96 0.69 -6.12
C SER A 33 11.53 1.58 -7.28
N LEU A 34 11.52 2.89 -7.09
CA LEU A 34 11.36 3.85 -8.19
C LEU A 34 12.56 3.84 -9.14
N SER A 35 13.75 3.58 -8.58
CA SER A 35 15.00 3.43 -9.32
C SER A 35 16.09 2.85 -8.41
N GLY A 36 16.96 2.01 -8.99
CA GLY A 36 18.10 1.40 -8.30
C GLY A 36 17.73 0.24 -7.36
N PRO A 37 18.74 -0.50 -6.90
CA PRO A 37 18.55 -1.77 -6.21
C PRO A 37 18.21 -1.63 -4.71
N THR A 38 18.36 -0.43 -4.13
CA THR A 38 18.14 -0.20 -2.70
C THR A 38 17.38 1.08 -2.44
N VAL A 39 16.55 1.10 -1.39
CA VAL A 39 15.79 2.29 -0.97
C VAL A 39 15.95 2.48 0.54
N SER A 40 16.29 3.68 0.97
CA SER A 40 16.38 4.03 2.40
C SER A 40 15.06 4.60 2.90
N GLY A 41 14.59 4.06 4.01
CA GLY A 41 13.39 4.51 4.69
C GLY A 41 13.60 5.76 5.55
N SER A 42 12.54 6.20 6.20
CA SER A 42 12.49 7.43 7.00
C SER A 42 13.33 7.38 8.27
N HIS A 43 13.62 6.17 8.78
CA HIS A 43 14.41 5.93 9.98
C HIS A 43 15.80 5.32 9.69
N GLY A 44 16.24 5.39 8.42
CA GLY A 44 17.59 4.98 8.00
C GLY A 44 17.76 3.48 7.79
N ILE A 45 16.69 2.69 7.80
CA ILE A 45 16.76 1.28 7.40
C ILE A 45 16.67 1.20 5.88
N THR A 46 17.67 0.55 5.28
CA THR A 46 17.74 0.39 3.83
C THR A 46 17.26 -1.01 3.43
N LEU A 47 16.32 -1.08 2.50
CA LEU A 47 15.83 -2.33 1.92
C LEU A 47 16.41 -2.53 0.51
N CYS A 48 16.70 -3.79 0.17
CA CYS A 48 16.94 -4.19 -1.20
C CYS A 48 15.59 -4.36 -1.90
N ALA A 49 15.43 -3.74 -3.05
CA ALA A 49 14.27 -3.96 -3.90
C ALA A 49 14.44 -5.24 -4.72
N ASP A 50 13.34 -5.96 -4.92
CA ASP A 50 13.30 -7.14 -5.79
C ASP A 50 13.23 -6.74 -7.28
N LEU A 51 12.58 -5.59 -7.56
CA LEU A 51 12.34 -5.05 -8.90
C LEU A 51 12.47 -3.53 -8.90
N GLU A 52 12.66 -2.97 -10.09
CA GLU A 52 12.45 -1.54 -10.35
C GLU A 52 11.04 -1.28 -10.92
N LEU A 53 10.54 -0.04 -10.80
CA LEU A 53 9.21 0.37 -11.26
C LEU A 53 8.95 0.03 -12.74
N SER A 54 9.98 0.12 -13.58
CA SER A 54 9.93 -0.22 -15.00
C SER A 54 9.68 -1.71 -15.30
N GLN A 55 9.84 -2.57 -14.30
CA GLN A 55 9.66 -4.03 -14.42
C GLN A 55 8.30 -4.51 -13.91
N VAL A 56 7.45 -3.59 -13.40
CA VAL A 56 6.09 -3.93 -12.94
C VAL A 56 5.23 -4.33 -14.13
N ASP A 57 4.66 -5.53 -14.06
CA ASP A 57 3.73 -6.04 -15.07
C ASP A 57 2.31 -6.14 -14.50
N LEU A 58 1.43 -5.22 -14.93
CA LEU A 58 0.04 -5.20 -14.51
C LEU A 58 -0.80 -6.36 -15.06
N SER A 59 -0.29 -7.15 -16.01
CA SER A 59 -1.02 -8.32 -16.54
C SER A 59 -1.11 -9.45 -15.52
N ASN A 60 -0.18 -9.51 -14.57
CA ASN A 60 -0.13 -10.50 -13.48
C ASN A 60 -0.38 -9.88 -12.10
N ALA A 61 -0.62 -8.58 -12.00
CA ALA A 61 -0.79 -7.88 -10.74
C ALA A 61 -2.14 -8.19 -10.09
N GLU A 62 -2.09 -8.63 -8.84
CA GLU A 62 -3.28 -8.73 -7.98
C GLU A 62 -3.49 -7.46 -7.17
N MET A 63 -2.38 -6.82 -6.72
CA MET A 63 -2.42 -5.65 -5.85
C MET A 63 -1.17 -4.78 -6.00
N LEU A 64 -1.35 -3.46 -5.87
CA LEU A 64 -0.29 -2.49 -5.62
C LEU A 64 -0.43 -1.95 -4.20
N VAL A 65 0.66 -1.92 -3.44
CA VAL A 65 0.71 -1.46 -2.04
C VAL A 65 1.59 -0.23 -1.94
N LEU A 66 1.06 0.82 -1.31
CA LEU A 66 1.74 2.09 -1.07
C LEU A 66 1.99 2.25 0.44
N PRO A 67 3.21 1.99 0.95
CA PRO A 67 3.58 2.35 2.31
C PRO A 67 3.53 3.86 2.52
N GLY A 68 3.38 4.29 3.76
CA GLY A 68 3.47 5.69 4.12
C GLY A 68 4.92 6.16 4.32
N GLY A 69 5.10 7.06 5.29
CA GLY A 69 6.30 7.87 5.40
C GLY A 69 6.17 9.12 4.53
N LEU A 70 6.28 10.30 5.13
CA LEU A 70 6.01 11.56 4.40
C LEU A 70 6.94 11.74 3.21
N GLY A 71 8.24 11.47 3.36
CA GLY A 71 9.20 11.55 2.26
C GLY A 71 8.88 10.58 1.13
N GLY A 72 8.52 9.35 1.47
CA GLY A 72 8.11 8.32 0.49
C GLY A 72 6.86 8.71 -0.27
N VAL A 73 5.84 9.21 0.43
CA VAL A 73 4.58 9.67 -0.19
C VAL A 73 4.82 10.87 -1.12
N GLU A 74 5.68 11.82 -0.73
CA GLU A 74 6.04 12.94 -1.59
C GLU A 74 6.81 12.48 -2.83
N ALA A 75 7.74 11.55 -2.68
CA ALA A 75 8.50 10.99 -3.80
C ALA A 75 7.60 10.20 -4.76
N LEU A 76 6.65 9.39 -4.25
CA LEU A 76 5.64 8.70 -5.06
C LEU A 76 4.73 9.69 -5.81
N TRP A 77 4.35 10.80 -5.16
CA TRP A 77 3.53 11.83 -5.79
C TRP A 77 4.25 12.57 -6.91
N ALA A 78 5.55 12.81 -6.74
CA ALA A 78 6.37 13.56 -7.69
C ALA A 78 6.75 12.76 -8.95
N ASP A 79 6.56 11.45 -8.95
CA ASP A 79 6.91 10.58 -10.08
C ASP A 79 5.68 10.27 -10.94
N ASP A 80 5.61 10.89 -12.13
CA ASP A 80 4.49 10.71 -13.06
C ASP A 80 4.28 9.24 -13.48
N ARG A 81 5.34 8.42 -13.45
CA ARG A 81 5.25 6.98 -13.75
C ARG A 81 4.41 6.25 -12.71
N VAL A 82 4.48 6.66 -11.43
CA VAL A 82 3.65 6.12 -10.35
C VAL A 82 2.19 6.48 -10.57
N SER A 83 1.91 7.75 -10.88
CA SER A 83 0.55 8.20 -11.17
C SER A 83 -0.07 7.41 -12.32
N ALA A 84 0.67 7.25 -13.44
CA ALA A 84 0.23 6.48 -14.59
C ALA A 84 -0.03 5.00 -14.23
N LEU A 85 0.89 4.37 -13.50
CA LEU A 85 0.76 2.98 -13.05
C LEU A 85 -0.48 2.77 -12.18
N ILE A 86 -0.72 3.64 -11.20
CA ILE A 86 -1.86 3.55 -10.28
C ILE A 86 -3.19 3.74 -11.03
N GLN A 87 -3.27 4.70 -11.96
CA GLN A 87 -4.47 4.93 -12.77
C GLN A 87 -4.77 3.74 -13.68
N GLU A 88 -3.74 3.17 -14.31
CA GLU A 88 -3.89 1.99 -15.16
C GLU A 88 -4.31 0.77 -14.33
N ALA A 89 -3.70 0.54 -13.17
CA ALA A 89 -4.06 -0.54 -12.25
C ALA A 89 -5.53 -0.42 -11.79
N ALA A 90 -5.97 0.80 -11.43
CA ALA A 90 -7.37 1.06 -11.08
C ALA A 90 -8.32 0.70 -12.22
N GLY A 91 -7.98 1.11 -13.46
CA GLY A 91 -8.77 0.81 -14.66
C GLY A 91 -8.84 -0.68 -14.99
N LYS A 92 -7.83 -1.45 -14.61
CA LYS A 92 -7.78 -2.92 -14.78
C LYS A 92 -8.42 -3.70 -13.61
N GLY A 93 -8.90 -3.01 -12.56
CA GLY A 93 -9.48 -3.65 -11.38
C GLY A 93 -8.46 -4.35 -10.46
N VAL A 94 -7.18 -3.99 -10.56
CA VAL A 94 -6.14 -4.40 -9.62
C VAL A 94 -6.43 -3.74 -8.27
N TRP A 95 -6.23 -4.48 -7.17
CA TRP A 95 -6.37 -3.91 -5.82
C TRP A 95 -5.34 -2.80 -5.58
N LEU A 96 -5.79 -1.72 -4.98
CA LEU A 96 -4.91 -0.62 -4.55
C LEU A 96 -4.96 -0.51 -3.02
N ALA A 97 -3.83 -0.64 -2.39
CA ALA A 97 -3.71 -0.60 -0.94
C ALA A 97 -2.76 0.53 -0.52
N ALA A 98 -3.11 1.27 0.52
CA ALA A 98 -2.31 2.40 1.01
C ALA A 98 -2.43 2.53 2.53
N LEU A 99 -1.30 2.77 3.22
CA LEU A 99 -1.22 2.85 4.68
C LEU A 99 -0.75 4.23 5.14
N CYS A 100 -1.25 4.68 6.29
CA CYS A 100 -0.78 5.88 7.00
C CYS A 100 -0.99 7.17 6.19
N ALA A 101 0.06 7.79 5.67
CA ALA A 101 -0.05 8.98 4.84
C ALA A 101 -0.37 8.67 3.37
N ALA A 102 -0.08 7.46 2.89
CA ALA A 102 -0.22 7.11 1.47
C ALA A 102 -1.67 7.15 0.93
N PRO A 103 -2.74 6.90 1.71
CA PRO A 103 -4.12 7.04 1.20
C PRO A 103 -4.45 8.42 0.62
N ILE A 104 -3.70 9.48 1.00
CA ILE A 104 -3.89 10.81 0.40
C ILE A 104 -3.61 10.81 -1.11
N LEU A 105 -2.71 9.95 -1.59
CA LEU A 105 -2.44 9.81 -3.01
C LEU A 105 -3.66 9.31 -3.76
N LEU A 106 -4.30 8.27 -3.24
CA LEU A 106 -5.54 7.72 -3.80
C LEU A 106 -6.66 8.76 -3.76
N GLY A 107 -6.76 9.53 -2.67
CA GLY A 107 -7.71 10.65 -2.53
C GLY A 107 -7.46 11.76 -3.56
N ARG A 108 -6.20 12.17 -3.75
CA ARG A 108 -5.81 13.20 -4.73
C ARG A 108 -6.09 12.77 -6.18
N TRP A 109 -6.00 11.48 -6.46
CA TRP A 109 -6.36 10.94 -7.79
C TRP A 109 -7.86 10.68 -7.95
N GLY A 110 -8.70 11.02 -6.93
CA GLY A 110 -10.15 10.85 -6.95
C GLY A 110 -10.63 9.39 -6.86
N LEU A 111 -9.73 8.46 -6.54
CA LEU A 111 -10.01 7.02 -6.52
C LEU A 111 -10.80 6.59 -5.27
N LEU A 112 -10.81 7.41 -4.22
CA LEU A 112 -11.53 7.16 -2.97
C LEU A 112 -12.89 7.87 -2.90
N ASP A 113 -13.32 8.60 -3.93
CA ASP A 113 -14.57 9.34 -3.92
C ASP A 113 -15.76 8.40 -3.69
N GLY A 114 -16.57 8.68 -2.66
CA GLY A 114 -17.73 7.89 -2.25
C GLY A 114 -17.41 6.53 -1.61
N ARG A 115 -16.14 6.27 -1.26
CA ARG A 115 -15.69 5.03 -0.61
C ARG A 115 -15.36 5.25 0.85
N LYS A 116 -15.50 4.20 1.65
CA LYS A 116 -15.02 4.17 3.03
C LYS A 116 -13.49 4.05 3.03
N ALA A 117 -12.84 4.91 3.82
CA ALA A 117 -11.37 4.92 3.91
C ALA A 117 -10.89 5.42 5.28
N THR A 118 -9.66 5.09 5.60
CA THR A 118 -8.90 5.65 6.73
C THR A 118 -7.51 6.06 6.29
N SER A 119 -6.82 6.83 7.12
CA SER A 119 -5.43 7.24 6.92
C SER A 119 -4.83 7.70 8.25
N TYR A 120 -3.60 8.17 8.20
CA TYR A 120 -3.00 8.86 9.35
C TYR A 120 -3.90 10.04 9.80
N PRO A 121 -4.17 10.21 11.12
CA PRO A 121 -5.20 11.13 11.63
C PRO A 121 -5.13 12.55 11.08
N THR A 122 -3.92 13.13 10.98
CA THR A 122 -3.76 14.50 10.47
C THR A 122 -3.99 14.62 8.96
N ARG A 123 -4.23 13.50 8.26
CA ARG A 123 -4.42 13.42 6.80
C ARG A 123 -5.85 13.12 6.38
N HIS A 124 -6.77 12.88 7.30
CA HIS A 124 -8.18 12.57 7.02
C HIS A 124 -8.85 13.58 6.06
N GLY A 125 -8.57 14.87 6.22
CA GLY A 125 -9.10 15.92 5.33
C GLY A 125 -8.54 15.94 3.91
N GLN A 126 -7.61 15.02 3.56
CA GLN A 126 -6.96 14.95 2.25
C GLN A 126 -7.37 13.71 1.43
N LEU A 127 -8.40 12.98 1.86
CA LEU A 127 -8.90 11.76 1.21
C LEU A 127 -9.93 12.02 0.10
N GLY A 128 -9.99 13.23 -0.45
CA GLY A 128 -10.98 13.61 -1.45
C GLY A 128 -12.39 13.59 -0.87
N LYS A 129 -13.35 12.92 -1.52
CA LYS A 129 -14.74 12.77 -1.08
C LYS A 129 -15.00 11.40 -0.42
N ALA A 130 -13.99 10.81 0.21
CA ALA A 130 -14.15 9.56 0.95
C ALA A 130 -15.02 9.73 2.20
N GLU A 131 -15.76 8.67 2.57
CA GLU A 131 -16.34 8.51 3.89
C GLU A 131 -15.23 8.07 4.85
N VAL A 132 -14.73 8.99 5.67
CA VAL A 132 -13.60 8.72 6.56
C VAL A 132 -14.05 7.94 7.79
N LEU A 133 -13.37 6.82 8.07
CA LEU A 133 -13.54 6.02 9.29
C LEU A 133 -12.31 6.22 10.19
N PRO A 134 -12.30 7.25 11.05
CA PRO A 134 -11.09 7.72 11.72
C PRO A 134 -10.50 6.73 12.72
N GLU A 135 -11.33 5.88 13.32
CA GLU A 135 -10.91 4.89 14.33
C GLU A 135 -10.59 3.52 13.73
N ALA A 136 -10.86 3.31 12.44
CA ALA A 136 -10.62 2.02 11.79
C ALA A 136 -9.12 1.81 11.55
N ARG A 137 -8.59 0.67 11.99
CA ARG A 137 -7.17 0.32 11.79
C ARG A 137 -6.86 -0.05 10.35
N ALA A 138 -7.80 -0.75 9.69
CA ALA A 138 -7.78 -1.03 8.25
C ALA A 138 -9.22 -1.08 7.71
N VAL A 139 -9.41 -0.59 6.49
CA VAL A 139 -10.71 -0.53 5.80
C VAL A 139 -10.55 -1.09 4.40
N SER A 140 -11.47 -1.94 3.97
CA SER A 140 -11.59 -2.34 2.55
C SER A 140 -12.94 -1.89 1.99
N ASP A 141 -12.93 -1.26 0.83
CA ASP A 141 -14.14 -0.88 0.09
C ASP A 141 -13.87 -0.95 -1.42
N GLY A 142 -14.67 -1.73 -2.14
CA GLY A 142 -14.47 -2.04 -3.54
C GLY A 142 -13.12 -2.74 -3.76
N LYS A 143 -12.24 -2.14 -4.54
CA LYS A 143 -10.88 -2.63 -4.80
C LYS A 143 -9.80 -1.82 -4.07
N PHE A 144 -10.18 -1.18 -2.96
CA PHE A 144 -9.27 -0.35 -2.18
C PHE A 144 -9.13 -0.89 -0.75
N VAL A 145 -7.90 -0.89 -0.23
CA VAL A 145 -7.62 -1.14 1.18
C VAL A 145 -6.83 0.06 1.71
N THR A 146 -7.31 0.67 2.78
CA THR A 146 -6.61 1.77 3.44
C THR A 146 -6.32 1.44 4.89
N GLY A 147 -5.18 1.86 5.41
CA GLY A 147 -4.75 1.64 6.78
C GLY A 147 -4.43 2.94 7.53
N HIS A 148 -4.54 2.89 8.87
CA HIS A 148 -4.52 4.08 9.71
C HIS A 148 -3.10 4.66 9.92
N ALA A 149 -2.16 3.86 10.45
CA ALA A 149 -0.81 4.32 10.82
C ALA A 149 0.13 3.12 11.00
N CYS A 150 1.41 3.35 11.24
CA CYS A 150 2.42 2.30 11.42
C CYS A 150 2.02 1.26 12.49
N GLY A 151 1.41 1.70 13.60
CA GLY A 151 0.87 0.79 14.61
C GLY A 151 -0.27 -0.12 14.12
N SER A 152 -0.80 0.09 12.92
CA SER A 152 -1.80 -0.75 12.26
C SER A 152 -1.22 -1.61 11.14
N ALA A 153 0.09 -1.69 10.98
CA ALA A 153 0.72 -2.41 9.87
C ALA A 153 0.33 -3.90 9.85
N PHE A 154 0.17 -4.54 11.01
CA PHE A 154 -0.32 -5.92 11.09
C PHE A 154 -1.79 -6.03 10.67
N ASP A 155 -2.68 -5.19 11.22
CA ASP A 155 -4.11 -5.20 10.84
C ASP A 155 -4.28 -4.94 9.34
N PHE A 156 -3.49 -4.03 8.80
CA PHE A 156 -3.48 -3.72 7.37
C PHE A 156 -2.99 -4.92 6.56
N GLY A 157 -1.84 -5.50 6.90
CA GLY A 157 -1.29 -6.66 6.21
C GLY A 157 -2.23 -7.87 6.22
N LEU A 158 -2.86 -8.18 7.38
CA LEU A 158 -3.88 -9.23 7.48
C LEU A 158 -5.10 -8.91 6.62
N LYS A 159 -5.53 -7.64 6.52
CA LYS A 159 -6.61 -7.22 5.63
C LYS A 159 -6.24 -7.42 4.16
N LEU A 160 -4.97 -7.22 3.76
CA LEU A 160 -4.50 -7.53 2.40
C LEU A 160 -4.60 -9.03 2.11
N VAL A 161 -4.18 -9.88 3.04
CA VAL A 161 -4.32 -11.33 2.91
C VAL A 161 -5.79 -11.73 2.81
N GLU A 162 -6.64 -11.17 3.68
CA GLU A 162 -8.09 -11.44 3.69
C GLU A 162 -8.75 -11.15 2.33
N VAL A 163 -8.50 -9.98 1.74
CA VAL A 163 -9.13 -9.59 0.47
C VAL A 163 -8.61 -10.38 -0.74
N LEU A 164 -7.39 -10.95 -0.66
CA LEU A 164 -6.78 -11.71 -1.73
C LEU A 164 -6.99 -13.24 -1.60
N ARG A 165 -7.07 -13.77 -0.39
CA ARG A 165 -7.08 -15.22 -0.11
C ARG A 165 -8.18 -15.66 0.85
N GLY A 166 -8.96 -14.72 1.39
CA GLY A 166 -10.08 -15.00 2.30
C GLY A 166 -9.68 -14.97 3.78
N GLU A 167 -10.69 -14.95 4.63
CA GLU A 167 -10.57 -14.78 6.08
C GLU A 167 -9.80 -15.93 6.75
N GLU A 168 -9.95 -17.15 6.25
CA GLU A 168 -9.26 -18.33 6.79
C GLU A 168 -7.73 -18.22 6.61
N ALA A 169 -7.28 -17.77 5.43
CA ALA A 169 -5.86 -17.54 5.18
C ALA A 169 -5.29 -16.43 6.07
N ALA A 170 -6.04 -15.34 6.27
CA ALA A 170 -5.61 -14.26 7.16
C ALA A 170 -5.49 -14.73 8.63
N ARG A 171 -6.43 -15.58 9.11
CA ARG A 171 -6.34 -16.19 10.45
C ARG A 171 -5.13 -17.10 10.58
N ALA A 172 -4.90 -17.96 9.59
CA ALA A 172 -3.75 -18.88 9.62
C ALA A 172 -2.41 -18.15 9.73
N VAL A 173 -2.26 -17.00 9.06
CA VAL A 173 -1.05 -16.16 9.17
C VAL A 173 -0.97 -15.45 10.53
N ASN A 174 -2.10 -15.03 11.10
CA ASN A 174 -2.13 -14.35 12.41
C ASN A 174 -1.77 -15.27 13.58
N ASP A 175 -1.96 -16.57 13.44
CA ASP A 175 -1.77 -17.58 14.50
C ASP A 175 -0.33 -18.15 14.51
N VAL A 176 0.56 -17.69 13.61
CA VAL A 176 2.00 -18.02 13.57
C VAL A 176 2.79 -17.03 14.41
#